data_08c88f1b3b3196741da55bd19e9fccd5
#
_entry.id   08c88f1b3b3196741da55bd19e9fccd5
#
_cell.length_a   1.000
_cell.length_b   1.000
_cell.length_c   1.000
_cell.angle_alpha   90.00
_cell.angle_beta   90.00
_cell.angle_gamma   90.00
#
_symmetry.space_group_name_H-M   'P 1'
#
loop_
_entity.id
_entity.type
_entity.pdbx_description
1 polymer ?
#
loop_
_entity_poly.entity_id
_entity_poly.type
_entity_poly.pdbx_seq_one_letter_code
_entity_poly.pdbx_strand_id
1 'polypeptide(L)'
;MQVMVEGKEMVVTPGLQAHAQKQAQKITKLSKHVLAVRLFLETIKKKSNDPTANQVTYEIDIPGNDVVVRAHAADMYEAIVKATDAARRKLRKLAEKQRDLNREEGLAAS
;
A
#
# COMPACT_ATOMS: atom_id res chain seq x y z
N MET A 1 -3.08 -15.37 -0.04
CA MET A 1 -3.18 -13.91 0.04
C MET A 1 -3.73 -13.36 -1.26
N GLN A 2 -4.62 -12.41 -1.18
CA GLN A 2 -5.33 -11.86 -2.33
C GLN A 2 -4.85 -10.43 -2.63
N VAL A 3 -4.45 -10.17 -3.86
CA VAL A 3 -4.10 -8.84 -4.34
C VAL A 3 -5.10 -8.44 -5.42
N MET A 4 -5.78 -7.31 -5.20
CA MET A 4 -6.76 -6.78 -6.13
C MET A 4 -6.30 -5.41 -6.64
N VAL A 5 -6.38 -5.18 -7.95
CA VAL A 5 -6.02 -3.90 -8.57
C VAL A 5 -7.23 -3.40 -9.35
N GLU A 6 -7.73 -2.23 -9.00
CA GLU A 6 -8.88 -1.61 -9.66
C GLU A 6 -8.58 -0.20 -10.10
N GLY A 7 -9.15 0.18 -11.26
CA GLY A 7 -9.11 1.56 -11.73
C GLY A 7 -10.41 2.26 -11.39
N LYS A 8 -10.31 3.49 -10.87
CA LYS A 8 -11.47 4.37 -10.66
C LYS A 8 -11.62 5.26 -11.89
N GLU A 9 -12.69 5.05 -12.65
CA GLU A 9 -12.98 5.79 -13.86
C GLU A 9 -11.83 5.77 -14.87
N MET A 10 -11.05 4.69 -14.85
CA MET A 10 -9.95 4.50 -15.81
C MET A 10 -9.76 3.01 -16.08
N VAL A 11 -9.17 2.68 -17.21
CA VAL A 11 -8.83 1.30 -17.56
C VAL A 11 -7.44 0.98 -17.03
N VAL A 12 -7.32 -0.14 -16.31
CA VAL A 12 -6.03 -0.65 -15.88
C VAL A 12 -5.44 -1.48 -17.02
N THR A 13 -4.38 -0.99 -17.64
CA THR A 13 -3.71 -1.70 -18.73
C THR A 13 -2.99 -2.94 -18.21
N PRO A 14 -2.69 -3.93 -19.07
CA PRO A 14 -1.90 -5.10 -18.63
C PRO A 14 -0.56 -4.73 -18.00
N GLY A 15 0.10 -3.68 -18.52
CA GLY A 15 1.35 -3.21 -17.96
C GLY A 15 1.19 -2.64 -16.55
N LEU A 16 0.15 -1.84 -16.33
CA LEU A 16 -0.16 -1.31 -15.00
C LEU A 16 -0.54 -2.43 -14.04
N GLN A 17 -1.34 -3.39 -14.50
CA GLN A 17 -1.75 -4.53 -13.69
C GLN A 17 -0.53 -5.32 -13.21
N ALA A 18 0.38 -5.65 -14.12
CA ALA A 18 1.59 -6.41 -13.81
C ALA A 18 2.50 -5.64 -12.85
N HIS A 19 2.68 -4.34 -13.09
CA HIS A 19 3.51 -3.49 -12.24
C HIS A 19 2.94 -3.37 -10.83
N ALA A 20 1.63 -3.14 -10.74
CA ALA A 20 0.94 -3.02 -9.46
C ALA A 20 1.04 -4.31 -8.64
N GLN A 21 0.83 -5.46 -9.28
CA GLN A 21 0.94 -6.75 -8.61
C GLN A 21 2.36 -7.02 -8.14
N LYS A 22 3.35 -6.70 -8.95
CA LYS A 22 4.76 -6.86 -8.58
C LYS A 22 5.12 -6.00 -7.36
N GLN A 23 4.66 -4.75 -7.35
CA GLN A 23 4.91 -3.87 -6.22
C GLN A 23 4.17 -4.33 -4.97
N ALA A 24 2.93 -4.81 -5.11
CA ALA A 24 2.15 -5.30 -3.98
C ALA A 24 2.79 -6.54 -3.33
N GLN A 25 3.51 -7.35 -4.08
CA GLN A 25 4.23 -8.50 -3.54
C GLN A 25 5.28 -8.08 -2.52
N LYS A 26 5.84 -6.88 -2.63
CA LYS A 26 6.78 -6.35 -1.64
C LYS A 26 6.10 -6.17 -0.28
N ILE A 27 4.81 -5.81 -0.29
CA ILE A 27 4.00 -5.69 0.93
C ILE A 27 3.76 -7.07 1.54
N THR A 28 3.37 -8.03 0.71
CA THR A 28 3.05 -9.39 1.18
C THR A 28 4.28 -10.10 1.75
N LYS A 29 5.46 -9.83 1.20
CA LYS A 29 6.70 -10.40 1.70
C LYS A 29 7.15 -9.75 3.01
N LEU A 30 6.77 -8.51 3.25
CA LEU A 30 7.18 -7.77 4.44
C LEU A 30 6.44 -8.23 5.69
N SER A 31 5.17 -8.60 5.56
CA SER A 31 4.35 -8.95 6.71
C SER A 31 3.58 -10.24 6.45
N LYS A 32 3.70 -11.20 7.37
CA LYS A 32 2.96 -12.46 7.34
C LYS A 32 1.50 -12.30 7.77
N HIS A 33 1.17 -11.14 8.34
CA HIS A 33 -0.17 -10.90 8.87
C HIS A 33 -1.10 -10.20 7.89
N VAL A 34 -0.60 -9.85 6.70
CA VAL A 34 -1.42 -9.22 5.67
C VAL A 34 -2.41 -10.24 5.11
N LEU A 35 -3.70 -9.95 5.25
CA LEU A 35 -4.79 -10.83 4.78
C LEU A 35 -5.17 -10.55 3.34
N ALA A 36 -5.20 -9.28 2.96
CA ALA A 36 -5.54 -8.85 1.61
C ALA A 36 -4.94 -7.49 1.31
N VAL A 37 -4.66 -7.24 0.03
CA VAL A 37 -4.13 -5.96 -0.45
C VAL A 37 -5.00 -5.51 -1.62
N ARG A 38 -5.51 -4.30 -1.55
CA ARG A 38 -6.28 -3.68 -2.64
C ARG A 38 -5.58 -2.40 -3.06
N LEU A 39 -5.41 -2.23 -4.36
CA LEU A 39 -4.88 -1.01 -4.95
C LEU A 39 -5.95 -0.37 -5.82
N PHE A 40 -6.17 0.93 -5.62
CA PHE A 40 -7.06 1.71 -6.43
C PHE A 40 -6.26 2.77 -7.19
N LEU A 41 -6.33 2.72 -8.51
CA LEU A 41 -5.61 3.63 -9.40
C LEU A 41 -6.59 4.67 -9.93
N GLU A 42 -6.24 5.95 -9.81
CA GLU A 42 -7.10 7.03 -10.26
C GLU A 42 -6.27 8.12 -10.92
N THR A 43 -6.72 8.58 -12.10
CA THR A 43 -6.16 9.78 -12.73
C THR A 43 -7.05 10.95 -12.37
N ILE A 44 -6.53 11.86 -11.53
CA ILE A 44 -7.28 12.99 -11.00
C ILE A 44 -7.21 14.18 -11.94
N LYS A 45 -6.02 14.46 -12.50
CA LYS A 45 -5.79 15.57 -13.42
C LYS A 45 -5.13 15.05 -14.68
N LYS A 46 -5.51 15.62 -15.82
CA LYS A 46 -5.00 15.20 -17.12
C LYS A 46 -3.81 16.03 -17.62
N LYS A 47 -3.31 16.98 -16.84
CA LYS A 47 -2.15 17.79 -17.23
C LYS A 47 -0.89 16.97 -17.07
N SER A 48 -0.03 16.96 -18.09
CA SER A 48 1.26 16.31 -18.01
C SER A 48 2.15 17.03 -16.98
N ASN A 49 2.97 16.25 -16.26
CA ASN A 49 3.91 16.71 -15.25
C ASN A 49 3.27 17.31 -13.99
N ASP A 50 1.94 17.15 -13.80
CA ASP A 50 1.33 17.54 -12.53
C ASP A 50 1.64 16.46 -11.49
N PRO A 51 2.33 16.79 -10.38
CA PRO A 51 2.68 15.78 -9.37
C PRO A 51 1.49 15.17 -8.64
N THR A 52 0.28 15.73 -8.83
CA THR A 52 -0.96 15.19 -8.27
C THR A 52 -1.86 14.54 -9.30
N ALA A 53 -1.37 14.37 -10.54
CA ALA A 53 -2.21 13.88 -11.64
C ALA A 53 -2.72 12.45 -11.41
N ASN A 54 -1.89 11.60 -10.84
CA ASN A 54 -2.23 10.19 -10.61
C ASN A 54 -2.18 9.88 -9.13
N GLN A 55 -3.22 9.20 -8.64
CA GLN A 55 -3.32 8.80 -7.24
C GLN A 55 -3.42 7.29 -7.14
N VAL A 56 -2.69 6.73 -6.20
CA VAL A 56 -2.79 5.31 -5.84
C VAL A 56 -3.16 5.22 -4.37
N THR A 57 -4.21 4.45 -4.09
CA THR A 57 -4.64 4.17 -2.73
C THR A 57 -4.41 2.68 -2.45
N TYR A 58 -3.67 2.39 -1.40
CA TYR A 58 -3.55 1.03 -0.86
C TYR A 58 -4.52 0.87 0.30
N GLU A 59 -5.29 -0.20 0.26
CA GLU A 59 -6.05 -0.67 1.41
C GLU A 59 -5.50 -2.04 1.77
N ILE A 60 -4.96 -2.17 2.97
CA ILE A 60 -4.30 -3.38 3.43
C ILE A 60 -5.04 -3.89 4.65
N ASP A 61 -5.57 -5.11 4.56
CA ASP A 61 -6.27 -5.74 5.67
C ASP A 61 -5.26 -6.51 6.51
N ILE A 62 -5.19 -6.17 7.79
CA ILE A 62 -4.42 -6.91 8.79
C ILE A 62 -5.34 -7.24 9.96
N PRO A 63 -5.04 -8.28 10.76
CA PRO A 63 -5.89 -8.64 11.89
C PRO A 63 -6.11 -7.46 12.85
N GLY A 64 -7.37 -7.13 13.09
CA GLY A 64 -7.73 -6.09 14.04
C GLY A 64 -7.63 -4.66 13.52
N ASN A 65 -7.20 -4.45 12.29
CA ASN A 65 -7.01 -3.09 11.77
C ASN A 65 -6.91 -3.08 10.24
N ASP A 66 -7.27 -1.95 9.64
CA ASP A 66 -7.06 -1.71 8.22
C ASP A 66 -6.06 -0.58 8.06
N VAL A 67 -5.15 -0.72 7.10
CA VAL A 67 -4.16 0.28 6.78
C VAL A 67 -4.50 0.90 5.43
N VAL A 68 -4.64 2.22 5.39
CA VAL A 68 -4.92 2.96 4.16
C VAL A 68 -3.81 3.95 3.93
N VAL A 69 -3.20 3.91 2.74
CA VAL A 69 -2.14 4.84 2.35
C VAL A 69 -2.44 5.36 0.95
N ARG A 70 -2.14 6.64 0.72
CA ARG A 70 -2.29 7.28 -0.59
C ARG A 70 -0.98 7.91 -1.00
N ALA A 71 -0.73 7.91 -2.31
CA ALA A 71 0.40 8.61 -2.89
C ALA A 71 0.02 9.16 -4.25
N HIS A 72 0.70 10.21 -4.67
CA HIS A 72 0.47 10.91 -5.93
C HIS A 72 1.77 11.05 -6.69
N ALA A 73 1.68 11.05 -8.01
CA ALA A 73 2.81 11.36 -8.88
C ALA A 73 2.29 11.80 -10.26
N ALA A 74 3.18 12.39 -11.05
CA ALA A 74 2.86 12.79 -12.41
C ALA A 74 2.70 11.57 -13.34
N ASP A 75 3.30 10.43 -12.98
CA ASP A 75 3.22 9.18 -13.71
C ASP A 75 2.61 8.11 -12.79
N MET A 76 1.70 7.30 -13.35
CA MET A 76 1.01 6.27 -12.58
C MET A 76 1.98 5.20 -12.05
N TYR A 77 2.96 4.80 -12.84
CA TYR A 77 3.98 3.82 -12.39
C TYR A 77 4.73 4.33 -11.18
N GLU A 78 5.11 5.61 -11.20
CA GLU A 78 5.77 6.25 -10.07
C GLU A 78 4.84 6.36 -8.86
N ALA A 79 3.56 6.68 -9.08
CA ALA A 79 2.58 6.75 -8.00
C ALA A 79 2.44 5.40 -7.29
N ILE A 80 2.46 4.31 -8.05
CA ILE A 80 2.39 2.96 -7.49
C ILE A 80 3.61 2.69 -6.61
N VAL A 81 4.80 3.04 -7.07
CA VAL A 81 6.04 2.85 -6.29
C VAL A 81 6.01 3.68 -5.01
N LYS A 82 5.62 4.94 -5.10
CA LYS A 82 5.52 5.83 -3.93
C LYS A 82 4.52 5.31 -2.91
N ALA A 83 3.36 4.84 -3.38
CA ALA A 83 2.34 4.28 -2.50
C ALA A 83 2.84 3.00 -1.83
N THR A 84 3.56 2.15 -2.56
CA THR A 84 4.14 0.93 -2.03
C THR A 84 5.15 1.24 -0.93
N ASP A 85 6.03 2.20 -1.14
CA ASP A 85 7.01 2.61 -0.14
C ASP A 85 6.34 3.18 1.11
N ALA A 86 5.30 3.99 0.93
CA ALA A 86 4.53 4.54 2.05
C ALA A 86 3.84 3.44 2.85
N ALA A 87 3.26 2.46 2.16
CA ALA A 87 2.60 1.31 2.79
C ALA A 87 3.59 0.47 3.58
N ARG A 88 4.77 0.21 3.02
CA ARG A 88 5.82 -0.56 3.68
C ARG A 88 6.28 0.13 4.96
N ARG A 89 6.48 1.45 4.91
CA ARG A 89 6.87 2.23 6.09
C ARG A 89 5.80 2.18 7.18
N LYS A 90 4.53 2.30 6.79
CA LYS A 90 3.41 2.24 7.73
C LYS A 90 3.33 0.88 8.41
N LEU A 91 3.43 -0.21 7.66
CA LEU A 91 3.41 -1.56 8.20
C LEU A 91 4.59 -1.82 9.12
N ARG A 92 5.77 -1.31 8.75
CA ARG A 92 6.97 -1.46 9.59
C ARG A 92 6.80 -0.75 10.93
N LYS A 93 6.25 0.47 10.91
CA LYS A 93 5.97 1.22 12.15
C LYS A 93 4.97 0.49 13.03
N LEU A 94 3.93 -0.08 12.45
CA LEU A 94 2.93 -0.85 13.21
C LEU A 94 3.56 -2.11 13.84
N ALA A 95 4.42 -2.79 13.11
CA ALA A 95 5.12 -3.97 13.63
C ALA A 95 6.07 -3.61 14.78
N GLU A 96 6.78 -2.50 14.67
CA GLU A 96 7.65 -2.01 15.73
C GLU A 96 6.85 -1.64 16.98
N LYS A 97 5.73 -0.94 16.80
CA LYS A 97 4.85 -0.56 17.90
C LYS A 97 4.30 -1.79 18.61
N GLN A 98 3.89 -2.80 17.86
CA GLN A 98 3.39 -4.06 18.44
C GLN A 98 4.46 -4.80 19.22
N ARG A 99 5.69 -4.82 18.71
CA ARG A 99 6.83 -5.41 19.41
C ARG A 99 7.11 -4.70 20.73
N ASP A 100 7.09 -3.37 20.73
CA ASP A 100 7.33 -2.59 21.94
C ASP A 100 6.25 -2.84 22.98
N LEU A 101 4.98 -2.90 22.58
CA LEU A 101 3.88 -3.23 23.47
C LEU A 101 4.03 -4.62 24.06
N ASN A 102 4.39 -5.61 23.26
CA ASN A 102 4.61 -6.97 23.73
C ASN A 102 5.80 -7.05 24.71
N ARG A 103 6.84 -6.26 24.47
CA ARG A 103 8.00 -6.19 25.36
C ARG A 103 7.60 -5.61 26.70
N GLU A 104 6.81 -4.53 26.71
CA GLU A 104 6.32 -3.92 27.95
C GLU A 104 5.43 -4.89 28.74
N GLU A 105 4.54 -5.59 28.07
CA GLU A 105 3.69 -6.60 28.69
C GLU A 105 4.53 -7.74 29.28
N GLY A 106 5.56 -8.17 28.57
CA GLY A 106 6.47 -9.20 29.06
C GLY A 106 7.21 -8.76 30.30
N LEU A 107 7.67 -7.50 30.34
CA LEU A 107 8.34 -6.95 31.52
C LEU A 107 7.37 -6.80 32.69
N ALA A 108 6.13 -6.40 32.44
CA ALA A 108 5.12 -6.25 33.48
C ALA A 108 4.69 -7.60 34.07
N ALA A 109 4.74 -8.67 33.26
CA ALA A 109 4.37 -10.01 33.69
C ALA A 109 5.49 -10.71 34.50
N SER A 110 6.69 -10.21 34.40
CA SER A 110 7.82 -10.78 35.15
C SER A 110 8.01 -10.07 36.48
#